data_5e0ed270372b75effbee27c97559d679
#
_entry.id   5e0ed270372b75effbee27c97559d679
#
_cell.length_a   1.000
_cell.length_b   1.000
_cell.length_c   1.000
_cell.angle_alpha   90.00
_cell.angle_beta   90.00
_cell.angle_gamma   90.00
#
_symmetry.space_group_name_H-M   'P 1'
#
loop_
_entity.id
_entity.type
_entity.pdbx_description
1 polymer ?
#
loop_
_entity_poly.entity_id
_entity_poly.type
_entity_poly.pdbx_seq_one_letter_code
_entity_poly.pdbx_strand_id
1 'polypeptide(L)'
;MVKLPQGQMDLFIASASDVSPKSHQDLMARNWFSLAKQKRTAPIEHHFKDSWVKITGNPQLGLATIFDNDILIFVIAQYMSALNNNLPTGRRFQFTGYEFFKFIGRKKFGGKAYGDLWASLERLHNTFVETNIRLGDSARNHSFNWLSEIKQTIENGRHRGYEIVIPDWLYSSVINEKLVLTLDDGYFGIKGGLERWIYLFARKTSGYQTGGWTESIYSIYQKSGSRSSFSEFKRQISRILAKETLLGYKVELVDGVRDDGLHFLRDHELIHITSKGRKSKGANKWRKVIK
;
A
#
# COMPACT_ATOMS: atom_id res chain seq x y z
N MET A 1 -21.14 -16.39 31.76
CA MET A 1 -20.10 -15.75 30.94
C MET A 1 -18.76 -16.35 31.34
N VAL A 2 -18.21 -17.22 30.51
CA VAL A 2 -16.86 -17.79 30.74
C VAL A 2 -15.86 -16.70 30.36
N LYS A 3 -15.10 -16.18 31.32
CA LYS A 3 -13.94 -15.29 31.05
C LYS A 3 -12.88 -16.13 30.35
N LEU A 4 -12.70 -15.93 29.05
CA LEU A 4 -11.53 -16.47 28.33
C LEU A 4 -10.24 -15.87 28.91
N PRO A 5 -9.14 -16.64 28.99
CA PRO A 5 -7.85 -16.12 29.44
C PRO A 5 -7.41 -14.93 28.57
N GLN A 6 -6.86 -13.88 29.17
CA GLN A 6 -6.47 -12.63 28.51
C GLN A 6 -5.58 -12.81 27.26
N GLY A 7 -4.77 -13.87 27.21
CA GLY A 7 -3.92 -14.20 26.05
C GLY A 7 -4.65 -14.78 24.82
N GLN A 8 -5.90 -15.26 24.98
CA GLN A 8 -6.71 -15.82 23.90
C GLN A 8 -7.57 -14.76 23.21
N MET A 9 -7.80 -13.60 23.82
CA MET A 9 -8.59 -12.52 23.24
C MET A 9 -7.82 -11.69 22.19
N ASP A 10 -6.50 -11.80 22.12
CA ASP A 10 -5.65 -11.08 21.16
C ASP A 10 -5.38 -11.84 19.87
N LEU A 11 -5.81 -13.11 19.78
CA LEU A 11 -5.58 -13.94 18.60
C LEU A 11 -6.70 -13.79 17.58
N PHE A 12 -6.35 -13.32 16.39
CA PHE A 12 -7.25 -13.27 15.24
C PHE A 12 -6.77 -14.24 14.16
N ILE A 13 -7.67 -15.10 13.69
CA ILE A 13 -7.38 -16.12 12.67
C ILE A 13 -7.98 -15.66 11.34
N ALA A 14 -7.16 -15.64 10.28
CA ALA A 14 -7.63 -15.34 8.94
C ALA A 14 -8.70 -16.33 8.49
N SER A 15 -9.63 -15.86 7.69
CA SER A 15 -10.60 -16.71 7.00
C SER A 15 -10.27 -16.77 5.50
N ALA A 16 -10.53 -17.91 4.87
CA ALA A 16 -10.34 -18.10 3.42
C ALA A 16 -11.46 -17.45 2.58
N SER A 17 -12.16 -16.47 3.11
CA SER A 17 -13.27 -15.78 2.43
C SER A 17 -12.75 -14.88 1.31
N ASP A 18 -13.57 -14.65 0.32
CA ASP A 18 -13.32 -13.67 -0.74
C ASP A 18 -13.50 -12.25 -0.17
N VAL A 19 -12.38 -11.65 0.23
CA VAL A 19 -12.33 -10.29 0.75
C VAL A 19 -11.59 -9.40 -0.23
N SER A 20 -12.16 -8.23 -0.53
CA SER A 20 -11.51 -7.26 -1.41
C SER A 20 -10.24 -6.69 -0.75
N PRO A 21 -9.16 -6.50 -1.51
CA PRO A 21 -7.92 -5.94 -0.99
C PRO A 21 -8.12 -4.52 -0.46
N LYS A 22 -7.47 -4.18 0.66
CA LYS A 22 -7.57 -2.89 1.33
C LYS A 22 -6.22 -2.41 1.79
N SER A 23 -5.96 -1.10 1.62
CA SER A 23 -4.71 -0.48 2.06
C SER A 23 -4.94 0.72 2.96
N HIS A 24 -3.98 0.98 3.83
CA HIS A 24 -3.99 2.11 4.75
C HIS A 24 -3.70 3.43 4.02
N GLN A 25 -4.48 4.46 4.31
CA GLN A 25 -4.43 5.73 3.57
C GLN A 25 -3.08 6.46 3.65
N ASP A 26 -2.35 6.40 4.76
CA ASP A 26 -1.04 7.04 4.86
C ASP A 26 0.01 6.36 4.01
N LEU A 27 -0.04 5.01 3.93
CA LEU A 27 0.86 4.23 3.07
C LEU A 27 0.60 4.48 1.58
N MET A 28 -0.61 4.92 1.24
CA MET A 28 -0.99 5.28 -0.12
C MET A 28 -0.55 6.71 -0.47
N ALA A 29 -0.68 7.65 0.46
CA ALA A 29 -0.35 9.05 0.25
C ALA A 29 1.15 9.30 0.01
N ARG A 30 2.00 8.48 0.61
CA ARG A 30 3.47 8.50 0.48
C ARG A 30 3.97 7.06 0.52
N ASN A 31 5.06 6.81 -0.18
CA ASN A 31 5.60 5.46 -0.20
C ASN A 31 6.52 5.20 1.00
N TRP A 32 6.23 4.15 1.74
CA TRP A 32 6.97 3.72 2.93
C TRP A 32 7.79 2.45 2.67
N PHE A 33 7.92 2.02 1.42
CA PHE A 33 8.54 0.76 1.03
C PHE A 33 9.58 0.97 -0.08
N SER A 34 10.52 0.04 -0.22
CA SER A 34 11.36 0.02 -1.41
C SER A 34 10.51 -0.26 -2.65
N LEU A 35 10.61 0.59 -3.67
CA LEU A 35 9.92 0.38 -4.96
C LEU A 35 10.60 -0.68 -5.83
N ALA A 36 11.87 -0.99 -5.56
CA ALA A 36 12.62 -2.01 -6.28
C ALA A 36 12.51 -3.36 -5.58
N LYS A 37 12.54 -4.44 -6.38
CA LYS A 37 12.71 -5.81 -5.86
C LYS A 37 14.12 -6.07 -5.33
N GLN A 38 15.08 -5.29 -5.82
CA GLN A 38 16.47 -5.36 -5.36
C GLN A 38 16.59 -4.81 -3.94
N LYS A 39 17.53 -5.37 -3.19
CA LYS A 39 17.82 -4.95 -1.82
C LYS A 39 18.16 -3.46 -1.75
N ARG A 40 17.40 -2.73 -0.92
CA ARG A 40 17.66 -1.34 -0.57
C ARG A 40 18.07 -1.25 0.89
N THR A 41 19.24 -0.71 1.19
CA THR A 41 19.71 -0.46 2.55
C THR A 41 19.61 1.03 2.95
N ALA A 42 19.63 1.92 1.95
CA ALA A 42 19.50 3.35 2.20
C ALA A 42 18.10 3.70 2.72
N PRO A 43 17.99 4.54 3.74
CA PRO A 43 16.70 4.95 4.33
C PRO A 43 15.72 5.53 3.32
N ILE A 44 14.46 5.53 3.69
CA ILE A 44 13.41 6.37 3.08
C ILE A 44 13.07 7.44 4.12
N GLU A 45 13.12 8.70 3.72
CA GLU A 45 12.81 9.82 4.59
C GLU A 45 11.85 10.75 3.87
N HIS A 46 10.79 11.15 4.59
CA HIS A 46 9.81 12.12 4.13
C HIS A 46 9.63 13.18 5.21
N HIS A 47 9.74 14.44 4.81
CA HIS A 47 9.49 15.59 5.67
C HIS A 47 8.35 16.41 5.09
N PHE A 48 7.39 16.76 5.94
CA PHE A 48 6.25 17.61 5.61
C PHE A 48 6.10 18.61 6.72
N LYS A 49 5.69 19.82 6.43
CA LYS A 49 5.49 20.90 7.41
C LYS A 49 5.76 20.48 8.87
N ASP A 50 4.79 19.82 9.50
CA ASP A 50 4.83 19.44 10.92
C ASP A 50 4.92 17.91 11.12
N SER A 51 5.04 17.13 10.05
CA SER A 51 5.12 15.67 10.13
C SER A 51 6.28 15.10 9.34
N TRP A 52 6.80 13.98 9.81
CA TRP A 52 7.90 13.28 9.17
C TRP A 52 7.78 11.77 9.34
N VAL A 53 8.48 11.04 8.48
CA VAL A 53 8.69 9.61 8.61
C VAL A 53 10.10 9.26 8.16
N LYS A 54 10.75 8.37 8.90
CA LYS A 54 12.04 7.77 8.57
C LYS A 54 11.92 6.27 8.65
N ILE A 55 12.38 5.57 7.61
CA ILE A 55 12.28 4.13 7.47
C ILE A 55 13.68 3.58 7.24
N THR A 56 14.12 2.70 8.11
CA THR A 56 15.43 2.04 8.06
C THR A 56 15.24 0.53 8.05
N GLY A 57 16.16 -0.18 7.47
CA GLY A 57 16.11 -1.65 7.39
C GLY A 57 17.40 -2.31 7.85
N ASN A 58 17.31 -3.60 8.08
CA ASN A 58 18.48 -4.41 8.37
C ASN A 58 19.45 -4.39 7.17
N PRO A 59 20.77 -4.14 7.37
CA PRO A 59 21.73 -4.09 6.28
C PRO A 59 21.85 -5.39 5.46
N GLN A 60 21.56 -6.54 6.09
CA GLN A 60 21.63 -7.84 5.42
C GLN A 60 20.37 -8.15 4.61
N LEU A 61 19.18 -7.81 5.12
CA LEU A 61 17.88 -8.08 4.48
C LEU A 61 17.43 -6.93 3.57
N GLY A 62 17.80 -5.69 3.90
CA GLY A 62 17.31 -4.47 3.28
C GLY A 62 15.93 -4.06 3.81
N LEU A 63 15.39 -3.00 3.23
CA LEU A 63 14.05 -2.49 3.52
C LEU A 63 12.99 -3.43 2.97
N ALA A 64 11.84 -3.50 3.66
CA ALA A 64 10.63 -4.08 3.10
C ALA A 64 10.28 -3.39 1.77
N THR A 65 9.83 -4.18 0.81
CA THR A 65 9.45 -3.72 -0.52
C THR A 65 7.95 -3.48 -0.62
N ILE A 66 7.52 -2.74 -1.63
CA ILE A 66 6.09 -2.56 -1.91
C ILE A 66 5.38 -3.89 -2.23
N PHE A 67 6.13 -4.94 -2.58
CA PHE A 67 5.58 -6.28 -2.77
C PHE A 67 5.38 -6.99 -1.43
N ASP A 68 6.18 -6.69 -0.41
CA ASP A 68 5.98 -7.20 0.96
C ASP A 68 4.77 -6.55 1.63
N ASN A 69 4.39 -5.32 1.21
CA ASN A 69 3.16 -4.66 1.63
C ASN A 69 1.89 -5.46 1.29
N ASP A 70 1.96 -6.42 0.34
CA ASP A 70 0.83 -7.31 0.03
C ASP A 70 0.36 -8.08 1.27
N ILE A 71 1.27 -8.38 2.21
CA ILE A 71 0.94 -9.02 3.51
C ILE A 71 0.12 -8.07 4.39
N LEU A 72 0.51 -6.80 4.47
CA LEU A 72 -0.25 -5.81 5.26
C LEU A 72 -1.63 -5.54 4.63
N ILE A 73 -1.71 -5.50 3.29
CA ILE A 73 -2.99 -5.40 2.56
C ILE A 73 -3.90 -6.59 2.89
N PHE A 74 -3.34 -7.80 2.93
CA PHE A 74 -4.07 -9.01 3.33
C PHE A 74 -4.60 -8.90 4.75
N VAL A 75 -3.76 -8.54 5.72
CA VAL A 75 -4.14 -8.37 7.13
C VAL A 75 -5.23 -7.31 7.29
N ILE A 76 -5.07 -6.15 6.66
CA ILE A 76 -6.05 -5.05 6.71
C ILE A 76 -7.39 -5.50 6.11
N ALA A 77 -7.38 -6.24 5.01
CA ALA A 77 -8.60 -6.77 4.39
C ALA A 77 -9.34 -7.73 5.35
N GLN A 78 -8.61 -8.60 6.04
CA GLN A 78 -9.17 -9.54 7.03
C GLN A 78 -9.76 -8.80 8.24
N TYR A 79 -9.07 -7.80 8.78
CA TYR A 79 -9.60 -6.97 9.86
C TYR A 79 -10.89 -6.26 9.47
N MET A 80 -10.92 -5.66 8.29
CA MET A 80 -12.13 -4.97 7.81
C MET A 80 -13.29 -5.93 7.55
N SER A 81 -13.01 -7.14 7.10
CA SER A 81 -14.03 -8.19 6.98
C SER A 81 -14.58 -8.59 8.35
N ALA A 82 -13.72 -8.78 9.34
CA ALA A 82 -14.13 -9.10 10.71
C ALA A 82 -14.99 -8.00 11.32
N LEU A 83 -14.57 -6.74 11.19
CA LEU A 83 -15.34 -5.58 11.67
C LEU A 83 -16.73 -5.50 11.02
N ASN A 84 -16.83 -5.72 9.71
CA ASN A 84 -18.10 -5.69 8.99
C ASN A 84 -19.05 -6.82 9.44
N ASN A 85 -18.50 -7.92 9.94
CA ASN A 85 -19.26 -9.07 10.47
C ASN A 85 -19.38 -9.07 12.01
N ASN A 86 -19.00 -7.97 12.67
CA ASN A 86 -19.00 -7.84 14.13
C ASN A 86 -18.20 -8.94 14.85
N LEU A 87 -17.13 -9.43 14.24
CA LEU A 87 -16.23 -10.42 14.82
C LEU A 87 -15.13 -9.74 15.61
N PRO A 88 -14.64 -10.36 16.71
CA PRO A 88 -13.51 -9.84 17.46
C PRO A 88 -12.24 -9.82 16.61
N THR A 89 -11.38 -8.84 16.86
CA THR A 89 -10.06 -8.72 16.24
C THR A 89 -8.99 -8.62 17.32
N GLY A 90 -7.76 -8.98 16.98
CA GLY A 90 -6.61 -8.88 17.86
C GLY A 90 -5.35 -8.56 17.07
N ARG A 91 -4.32 -8.04 17.75
CA ARG A 91 -3.03 -7.71 17.12
C ARG A 91 -2.24 -8.95 16.69
N ARG A 92 -2.46 -10.07 17.35
CA ARG A 92 -1.88 -11.37 17.02
C ARG A 92 -2.72 -12.02 15.93
N PHE A 93 -2.13 -12.16 14.76
CA PHE A 93 -2.81 -12.61 13.54
C PHE A 93 -2.21 -13.93 13.05
N GLN A 94 -3.06 -14.94 12.87
CA GLN A 94 -2.67 -16.23 12.31
C GLN A 94 -3.24 -16.44 10.92
N PHE A 95 -2.43 -17.02 10.03
CA PHE A 95 -2.83 -17.37 8.68
C PHE A 95 -1.98 -18.50 8.10
N THR A 96 -2.47 -19.13 7.05
CA THR A 96 -1.71 -20.10 6.25
C THR A 96 -1.17 -19.44 4.99
N GLY A 97 -0.05 -19.96 4.45
CA GLY A 97 0.45 -19.49 3.16
C GLY A 97 -0.57 -19.68 2.04
N TYR A 98 -1.42 -20.72 2.13
CA TYR A 98 -2.50 -20.97 1.16
C TYR A 98 -3.50 -19.81 1.12
N GLU A 99 -3.98 -19.33 2.27
CA GLU A 99 -4.92 -18.20 2.36
C GLU A 99 -4.34 -16.93 1.76
N PHE A 100 -3.08 -16.63 2.09
CA PHE A 100 -2.38 -15.49 1.54
C PHE A 100 -2.20 -15.60 0.01
N PHE A 101 -1.74 -16.74 -0.50
CA PHE A 101 -1.53 -16.94 -1.94
C PHE A 101 -2.85 -16.90 -2.72
N LYS A 102 -3.93 -17.46 -2.17
CA LYS A 102 -5.27 -17.36 -2.74
C LYS A 102 -5.71 -15.90 -2.81
N PHE A 103 -5.54 -15.15 -1.74
CA PHE A 103 -5.91 -13.72 -1.65
C PHE A 103 -5.20 -12.88 -2.72
N ILE A 104 -3.90 -13.06 -2.94
CA ILE A 104 -3.16 -12.32 -3.97
C ILE A 104 -3.33 -12.90 -5.39
N GLY A 105 -4.23 -13.85 -5.59
CA GLY A 105 -4.54 -14.47 -6.88
C GLY A 105 -3.42 -15.35 -7.45
N ARG A 106 -2.50 -15.87 -6.62
CA ARG A 106 -1.41 -16.74 -7.06
C ARG A 106 -1.92 -18.16 -7.29
N LYS A 107 -1.98 -18.59 -8.55
CA LYS A 107 -2.54 -19.91 -8.93
C LYS A 107 -1.64 -21.10 -8.64
N LYS A 108 -0.31 -20.91 -8.69
CA LYS A 108 0.70 -21.98 -8.47
C LYS A 108 1.69 -21.52 -7.41
N PHE A 109 1.87 -22.32 -6.36
CA PHE A 109 2.83 -22.07 -5.30
C PHE A 109 3.35 -23.39 -4.73
N GLY A 110 4.65 -23.45 -4.47
CA GLY A 110 5.38 -24.57 -3.90
C GLY A 110 6.41 -24.08 -2.90
N GLY A 111 7.36 -24.91 -2.50
CA GLY A 111 8.35 -24.58 -1.47
C GLY A 111 9.04 -23.24 -1.64
N LYS A 112 9.42 -22.86 -2.87
CA LYS A 112 9.99 -21.53 -3.14
C LYS A 112 9.04 -20.39 -2.74
N ALA A 113 7.73 -20.52 -3.00
CA ALA A 113 6.78 -19.48 -2.65
C ALA A 113 6.66 -19.29 -1.14
N TYR A 114 6.73 -20.35 -0.37
CA TYR A 114 6.74 -20.30 1.09
C TYR A 114 8.03 -19.67 1.61
N GLY A 115 9.18 -19.96 0.99
CA GLY A 115 10.44 -19.29 1.29
C GLY A 115 10.40 -17.78 0.97
N ASP A 116 9.84 -17.39 -0.18
CA ASP A 116 9.66 -15.99 -0.57
C ASP A 116 8.74 -15.26 0.44
N LEU A 117 7.66 -15.93 0.90
CA LEU A 117 6.76 -15.38 1.92
C LEU A 117 7.46 -15.18 3.26
N TRP A 118 8.23 -16.17 3.71
CA TRP A 118 9.02 -16.03 4.93
C TRP A 118 10.02 -14.86 4.83
N ALA A 119 10.76 -14.77 3.75
CA ALA A 119 11.69 -13.66 3.51
C ALA A 119 10.98 -12.28 3.47
N SER A 120 9.72 -12.21 3.02
CA SER A 120 8.91 -10.99 3.08
C SER A 120 8.52 -10.64 4.52
N LEU A 121 8.14 -11.64 5.32
CA LEU A 121 7.86 -11.46 6.76
C LEU A 121 9.12 -10.97 7.50
N GLU A 122 10.29 -11.55 7.21
CA GLU A 122 11.56 -11.12 7.81
C GLU A 122 11.90 -9.67 7.44
N ARG A 123 11.71 -9.24 6.18
CA ARG A 123 11.94 -7.85 5.78
C ARG A 123 10.99 -6.90 6.50
N LEU A 124 9.69 -7.24 6.60
CA LEU A 124 8.72 -6.44 7.35
C LEU A 124 9.07 -6.35 8.84
N HIS A 125 9.46 -7.47 9.45
CA HIS A 125 9.88 -7.50 10.85
C HIS A 125 11.16 -6.70 11.11
N ASN A 126 12.08 -6.66 10.15
CA ASN A 126 13.37 -5.97 10.27
C ASN A 126 13.38 -4.56 9.65
N THR A 127 12.24 -4.05 9.20
CA THR A 127 12.11 -2.66 8.74
C THR A 127 11.53 -1.83 9.87
N PHE A 128 12.34 -0.89 10.35
CA PHE A 128 12.03 0.01 11.45
C PHE A 128 11.51 1.33 10.92
N VAL A 129 10.42 1.80 11.51
CA VAL A 129 9.73 3.04 11.16
C VAL A 129 9.74 3.98 12.34
N GLU A 130 10.16 5.21 12.11
CA GLU A 130 10.07 6.32 13.06
C GLU A 130 9.20 7.41 12.45
N THR A 131 8.25 7.94 13.21
CA THR A 131 7.32 8.97 12.68
C THR A 131 6.65 9.72 13.82
N ASN A 132 6.19 10.95 13.52
CA ASN A 132 5.26 11.69 14.36
C ASN A 132 3.83 11.73 13.77
N ILE A 133 3.59 11.02 12.66
CA ILE A 133 2.26 10.96 12.04
C ILE A 133 1.29 10.25 13.01
N ARG A 134 0.09 10.84 13.22
CA ARG A 134 -1.01 10.33 14.07
C ARG A 134 -0.72 10.29 15.58
N LEU A 135 0.09 11.18 16.07
CA LEU A 135 0.36 11.28 17.50
C LEU A 135 -0.40 12.42 18.20
N GLY A 136 -1.36 13.07 17.52
CA GLY A 136 -2.11 14.20 18.04
C GLY A 136 -1.23 15.44 18.23
N ASP A 137 -1.72 16.41 19.02
CA ASP A 137 -1.01 17.68 19.29
C ASP A 137 0.24 17.53 20.18
N SER A 138 0.48 16.34 20.75
CA SER A 138 1.70 16.09 21.50
C SER A 138 2.83 15.72 20.55
N ALA A 139 3.91 16.53 20.58
CA ALA A 139 5.15 16.29 19.85
C ALA A 139 5.87 15.01 20.35
N ARG A 140 5.31 13.86 20.08
CA ARG A 140 5.88 12.55 20.42
C ARG A 140 6.35 11.87 19.15
N ASN A 141 7.48 11.20 19.24
CA ASN A 141 7.95 10.31 18.18
C ASN A 141 7.43 8.90 18.50
N HIS A 142 6.96 8.22 17.47
CA HIS A 142 6.58 6.83 17.56
C HIS A 142 7.53 6.01 16.68
N SER A 143 7.95 4.88 17.22
CA SER A 143 8.80 3.94 16.48
C SER A 143 8.25 2.52 16.59
N PHE A 144 8.28 1.80 15.46
CA PHE A 144 7.79 0.43 15.39
C PHE A 144 8.40 -0.30 14.18
N ASN A 145 8.29 -1.62 14.19
CA ASN A 145 8.54 -2.45 13.00
C ASN A 145 7.18 -2.78 12.36
N TRP A 146 7.14 -3.00 11.05
CA TRP A 146 5.89 -3.39 10.37
C TRP A 146 5.24 -4.64 10.94
N LEU A 147 6.04 -5.56 11.48
CA LEU A 147 5.61 -6.71 12.26
C LEU A 147 6.43 -6.74 13.56
N SER A 148 5.77 -6.69 14.71
CA SER A 148 6.45 -6.70 16.02
C SER A 148 7.03 -8.08 16.35
N GLU A 149 6.37 -9.15 15.90
CA GLU A 149 6.77 -10.54 16.09
C GLU A 149 6.36 -11.36 14.87
N ILE A 150 7.17 -12.36 14.52
CA ILE A 150 6.87 -13.32 13.47
C ILE A 150 7.18 -14.74 13.95
N LYS A 151 6.30 -15.69 13.66
CA LYS A 151 6.50 -17.11 13.93
C LYS A 151 6.05 -17.93 12.71
N GLN A 152 6.72 -19.04 12.48
CA GLN A 152 6.38 -20.02 11.48
C GLN A 152 6.26 -21.39 12.15
N THR A 153 5.17 -22.08 11.87
CA THR A 153 4.98 -23.47 12.33
C THR A 153 5.31 -24.43 11.19
N ILE A 154 6.27 -25.32 11.44
CA ILE A 154 6.65 -26.41 10.52
C ILE A 154 6.48 -27.73 11.26
N GLU A 155 5.70 -28.64 10.71
CA GLU A 155 5.49 -29.99 11.25
C GLU A 155 5.77 -31.02 10.16
N ASN A 156 6.62 -32.00 10.47
CA ASN A 156 7.04 -33.04 9.53
C ASN A 156 7.51 -32.48 8.16
N GLY A 157 8.29 -31.37 8.20
CA GLY A 157 8.80 -30.69 7.01
C GLY A 157 7.76 -29.91 6.20
N ARG A 158 6.52 -29.80 6.69
CA ARG A 158 5.42 -29.06 6.03
C ARG A 158 5.11 -27.75 6.76
N HIS A 159 4.99 -26.68 6.01
CA HIS A 159 4.52 -25.39 6.55
C HIS A 159 3.06 -25.51 6.96
N ARG A 160 2.75 -25.23 8.22
CA ARG A 160 1.39 -25.29 8.81
C ARG A 160 0.74 -23.91 8.89
N GLY A 161 1.52 -22.88 9.17
CA GLY A 161 1.00 -21.53 9.28
C GLY A 161 2.04 -20.52 9.72
N TYR A 162 1.59 -19.31 9.80
CA TYR A 162 2.33 -18.17 10.28
C TYR A 162 1.53 -17.46 11.37
N GLU A 163 2.23 -16.96 12.36
CA GLU A 163 1.68 -16.05 13.37
C GLU A 163 2.51 -14.78 13.35
N ILE A 164 1.84 -13.64 13.28
CA ILE A 164 2.47 -12.32 13.26
C ILE A 164 1.80 -11.41 14.28
N VAL A 165 2.54 -10.44 14.79
CA VAL A 165 1.98 -9.40 15.67
C VAL A 165 2.06 -8.06 14.97
N ILE A 166 0.90 -7.44 14.76
CA ILE A 166 0.75 -6.14 14.12
C ILE A 166 1.05 -5.02 15.12
N PRO A 167 1.85 -4.00 14.76
CA PRO A 167 2.13 -2.88 15.63
C PRO A 167 0.84 -2.10 15.96
N ASP A 168 0.78 -1.53 17.16
CA ASP A 168 -0.39 -0.80 17.62
C ASP A 168 -0.76 0.36 16.70
N TRP A 169 0.23 1.07 16.17
CA TRP A 169 0.04 2.17 15.22
C TRP A 169 -0.84 1.77 14.02
N LEU A 170 -0.55 0.62 13.40
CA LEU A 170 -1.31 0.12 12.26
C LEU A 170 -2.67 -0.44 12.70
N TYR A 171 -2.68 -1.25 13.76
CA TYR A 171 -3.89 -1.87 14.26
C TYR A 171 -4.96 -0.84 14.66
N SER A 172 -4.59 0.12 15.52
CA SER A 172 -5.51 1.16 15.99
C SER A 172 -6.04 2.05 14.87
N SER A 173 -5.20 2.42 13.90
CA SER A 173 -5.62 3.24 12.76
C SER A 173 -6.58 2.52 11.81
N VAL A 174 -6.48 1.19 11.72
CA VAL A 174 -7.42 0.37 10.93
C VAL A 174 -8.74 0.15 11.69
N ILE A 175 -8.64 -0.25 12.95
CA ILE A 175 -9.81 -0.67 13.75
C ILE A 175 -10.62 0.53 14.22
N ASN A 176 -9.98 1.53 14.80
CA ASN A 176 -10.65 2.66 15.44
C ASN A 176 -10.94 3.80 14.45
N GLU A 177 -9.95 4.15 13.62
CA GLU A 177 -10.05 5.31 12.73
C GLU A 177 -10.57 4.94 11.33
N LYS A 178 -10.60 3.65 10.97
CA LYS A 178 -11.06 3.13 9.67
C LYS A 178 -10.36 3.79 8.46
N LEU A 179 -9.07 4.09 8.61
CA LEU A 179 -8.26 4.82 7.62
C LEU A 179 -7.82 3.90 6.47
N VAL A 180 -8.77 3.23 5.87
CA VAL A 180 -8.54 2.26 4.80
C VAL A 180 -9.34 2.57 3.56
N LEU A 181 -8.78 2.23 2.41
CA LEU A 181 -9.47 2.28 1.12
C LEU A 181 -9.40 0.91 0.45
N THR A 182 -10.52 0.53 -0.17
CA THR A 182 -10.58 -0.69 -0.99
C THR A 182 -9.78 -0.47 -2.27
N LEU A 183 -8.98 -1.46 -2.64
CA LEU A 183 -8.22 -1.50 -3.88
C LEU A 183 -8.97 -2.33 -4.93
N ASP A 184 -8.57 -2.19 -6.18
CA ASP A 184 -8.99 -3.06 -7.28
C ASP A 184 -8.36 -4.46 -7.10
N ASP A 185 -9.08 -5.52 -7.42
CA ASP A 185 -8.61 -6.90 -7.30
C ASP A 185 -7.41 -7.19 -8.21
N GLY A 186 -7.26 -6.45 -9.30
CA GLY A 186 -6.11 -6.50 -10.20
C GLY A 186 -4.80 -5.93 -9.63
N TYR A 187 -4.83 -5.29 -8.44
CA TYR A 187 -3.66 -4.65 -7.85
C TYR A 187 -2.43 -5.56 -7.78
N PHE A 188 -2.60 -6.80 -7.37
CA PHE A 188 -1.50 -7.77 -7.26
C PHE A 188 -0.90 -8.17 -8.62
N GLY A 189 -1.62 -7.92 -9.71
CA GLY A 189 -1.15 -8.11 -11.09
C GLY A 189 -0.15 -7.05 -11.55
N ILE A 190 -0.07 -5.89 -10.91
CA ILE A 190 0.87 -4.83 -11.25
C ILE A 190 2.30 -5.26 -10.91
N LYS A 191 3.17 -5.35 -11.93
CA LYS A 191 4.53 -5.89 -11.77
C LYS A 191 5.58 -4.84 -11.39
N GLY A 192 5.33 -3.57 -11.71
CA GLY A 192 6.24 -2.46 -11.43
C GLY A 192 6.01 -1.87 -10.04
N GLY A 193 7.07 -1.70 -9.22
CA GLY A 193 6.90 -1.16 -7.86
C GLY A 193 6.46 0.31 -7.87
N LEU A 194 7.06 1.15 -8.74
CA LEU A 194 6.62 2.53 -8.90
C LEU A 194 5.17 2.59 -9.41
N GLU A 195 4.80 1.72 -10.35
CA GLU A 195 3.45 1.64 -10.89
C GLU A 195 2.42 1.23 -9.81
N ARG A 196 2.76 0.27 -8.93
CA ARG A 196 1.94 -0.07 -7.75
C ARG A 196 1.69 1.13 -6.87
N TRP A 197 2.75 1.89 -6.55
CA TRP A 197 2.59 3.04 -5.68
C TRP A 197 1.82 4.18 -6.36
N ILE A 198 2.04 4.44 -7.66
CA ILE A 198 1.26 5.43 -8.42
C ILE A 198 -0.23 5.07 -8.41
N TYR A 199 -0.57 3.78 -8.55
CA TYR A 199 -1.96 3.35 -8.39
C TYR A 199 -2.52 3.64 -6.98
N LEU A 200 -1.78 3.31 -5.93
CA LEU A 200 -2.18 3.60 -4.55
C LEU A 200 -2.37 5.10 -4.34
N PHE A 201 -1.46 5.91 -4.85
CA PHE A 201 -1.52 7.36 -4.79
C PHE A 201 -2.75 7.90 -5.53
N ALA A 202 -3.00 7.46 -6.76
CA ALA A 202 -4.19 7.81 -7.53
C ALA A 202 -5.48 7.46 -6.78
N ARG A 203 -5.55 6.24 -6.23
CA ARG A 203 -6.70 5.77 -5.44
C ARG A 203 -6.98 6.64 -4.22
N LYS A 204 -5.93 7.11 -3.54
CA LYS A 204 -6.04 7.98 -2.37
C LYS A 204 -6.45 9.40 -2.73
N THR A 205 -5.87 9.96 -3.80
CA THR A 205 -6.01 11.40 -4.10
C THR A 205 -7.23 11.72 -4.96
N SER A 206 -7.53 10.90 -5.96
CA SER A 206 -8.63 11.14 -6.91
C SER A 206 -9.88 10.31 -6.66
N GLY A 207 -9.91 9.49 -5.59
CA GLY A 207 -10.95 8.49 -5.37
C GLY A 207 -12.40 8.98 -5.29
N TYR A 208 -12.64 10.21 -4.81
CA TYR A 208 -13.96 10.79 -4.66
C TYR A 208 -14.05 12.26 -5.15
N GLN A 209 -13.01 12.73 -5.85
CA GLN A 209 -12.99 14.12 -6.32
C GLN A 209 -13.54 14.19 -7.75
N THR A 210 -14.61 14.98 -7.92
CA THR A 210 -15.15 15.31 -9.26
C THR A 210 -14.11 16.10 -10.02
N GLY A 211 -13.67 15.61 -11.20
CA GLY A 211 -12.64 16.23 -12.01
C GLY A 211 -11.22 15.79 -11.69
N GLY A 212 -11.04 14.81 -10.78
CA GLY A 212 -9.75 14.20 -10.49
C GLY A 212 -8.80 15.05 -9.63
N TRP A 213 -7.52 14.70 -9.64
CA TRP A 213 -6.47 15.34 -8.85
C TRP A 213 -5.23 15.60 -9.70
N THR A 214 -4.64 16.79 -9.56
CA THR A 214 -3.37 17.13 -10.22
C THR A 214 -2.28 17.36 -9.19
N GLU A 215 -1.11 16.76 -9.42
CA GLU A 215 0.06 16.91 -8.56
C GLU A 215 1.31 17.10 -9.44
N SER A 216 2.27 17.95 -9.04
CA SER A 216 3.52 18.11 -9.79
C SER A 216 4.35 16.83 -9.78
N ILE A 217 5.04 16.51 -10.88
CA ILE A 217 5.90 15.33 -10.97
C ILE A 217 7.00 15.38 -9.90
N TYR A 218 7.50 16.58 -9.59
CA TYR A 218 8.51 16.74 -8.54
C TYR A 218 7.97 16.39 -7.15
N SER A 219 6.75 16.80 -6.82
CA SER A 219 6.10 16.42 -5.57
C SER A 219 5.87 14.91 -5.49
N ILE A 220 5.44 14.29 -6.59
CA ILE A 220 5.28 12.83 -6.70
C ILE A 220 6.61 12.12 -6.54
N TYR A 221 7.69 12.65 -7.15
CA TYR A 221 9.04 12.12 -7.00
C TYR A 221 9.48 12.11 -5.53
N GLN A 222 9.30 13.22 -4.82
CA GLN A 222 9.62 13.31 -3.39
C GLN A 222 8.79 12.32 -2.55
N LYS A 223 7.47 12.25 -2.80
CA LYS A 223 6.55 11.34 -2.08
C LYS A 223 6.83 9.86 -2.39
N SER A 224 7.44 9.55 -3.53
CA SER A 224 7.75 8.17 -3.93
C SER A 224 8.92 7.56 -3.15
N GLY A 225 9.80 8.36 -2.57
CA GLY A 225 11.04 7.89 -1.98
C GLY A 225 11.98 7.18 -2.97
N SER A 226 11.84 7.49 -4.27
CA SER A 226 12.67 6.91 -5.33
C SER A 226 14.13 7.30 -5.17
N ARG A 227 15.04 6.37 -5.50
CA ARG A 227 16.50 6.62 -5.54
C ARG A 227 17.00 7.00 -6.92
N SER A 228 16.19 6.89 -7.96
CA SER A 228 16.59 7.34 -9.30
C SER A 228 16.78 8.85 -9.33
N SER A 229 17.57 9.34 -10.27
CA SER A 229 17.60 10.77 -10.56
C SER A 229 16.21 11.24 -10.98
N PHE A 230 15.90 12.52 -10.80
CA PHE A 230 14.61 13.07 -11.22
C PHE A 230 14.34 12.86 -12.72
N SER A 231 15.38 12.98 -13.55
CA SER A 231 15.29 12.71 -14.99
C SER A 231 14.89 11.24 -15.28
N GLU A 232 15.53 10.28 -14.60
CA GLU A 232 15.17 8.87 -14.75
C GLU A 232 13.77 8.58 -14.21
N PHE A 233 13.39 9.24 -13.11
CA PHE A 233 12.03 9.14 -12.58
C PHE A 233 10.99 9.62 -13.59
N LYS A 234 11.19 10.77 -14.23
CA LYS A 234 10.31 11.27 -15.32
C LYS A 234 10.20 10.25 -16.45
N ARG A 235 11.31 9.61 -16.86
CA ARG A 235 11.29 8.56 -17.87
C ARG A 235 10.51 7.31 -17.43
N GLN A 236 10.59 6.93 -16.16
CA GLN A 236 9.78 5.83 -15.61
C GLN A 236 8.29 6.19 -15.61
N ILE A 237 7.94 7.40 -15.22
CA ILE A 237 6.56 7.91 -15.30
C ILE A 237 6.06 7.85 -16.74
N SER A 238 6.83 8.34 -17.74
CA SER A 238 6.42 8.28 -19.15
C SER A 238 6.12 6.85 -19.62
N ARG A 239 6.87 5.85 -19.15
CA ARG A 239 6.58 4.43 -19.45
C ARG A 239 5.29 3.93 -18.80
N ILE A 240 4.92 4.45 -17.62
CA ILE A 240 3.64 4.12 -16.98
C ILE A 240 2.49 4.78 -17.75
N LEU A 241 2.65 6.04 -18.15
CA LEU A 241 1.66 6.79 -18.93
C LEU A 241 1.39 6.21 -20.32
N ALA A 242 2.39 5.52 -20.91
CA ALA A 242 2.22 4.82 -22.18
C ALA A 242 1.25 3.63 -22.10
N LYS A 243 0.83 3.23 -20.90
CA LYS A 243 -0.24 2.26 -20.67
C LYS A 243 -1.57 3.02 -20.64
N GLU A 244 -2.59 2.49 -21.31
CA GLU A 244 -3.88 3.18 -21.46
C GLU A 244 -4.57 3.46 -20.11
N THR A 245 -4.52 2.51 -19.19
CA THR A 245 -5.15 2.63 -17.87
C THR A 245 -4.30 2.03 -16.76
N LEU A 246 -4.50 2.54 -15.56
CA LEU A 246 -3.93 2.00 -14.33
C LEU A 246 -5.08 1.59 -13.39
N LEU A 247 -5.66 0.40 -13.63
CA LEU A 247 -6.74 -0.19 -12.83
C LEU A 247 -7.88 0.80 -12.51
N GLY A 248 -8.53 1.32 -13.55
CA GLY A 248 -9.64 2.27 -13.42
C GLY A 248 -9.23 3.72 -13.14
N TYR A 249 -7.95 4.04 -13.36
CA TYR A 249 -7.46 5.42 -13.34
C TYR A 249 -6.76 5.74 -14.67
N LYS A 250 -7.17 6.83 -15.30
CA LYS A 250 -6.42 7.47 -16.36
C LYS A 250 -5.44 8.44 -15.73
N VAL A 251 -4.18 8.35 -16.12
CA VAL A 251 -3.12 9.25 -15.66
C VAL A 251 -2.58 10.01 -16.86
N GLU A 252 -2.62 11.32 -16.83
CA GLU A 252 -2.21 12.18 -17.94
C GLU A 252 -1.12 13.15 -17.49
N LEU A 253 -0.20 13.46 -18.40
CA LEU A 253 0.75 14.55 -18.25
C LEU A 253 0.03 15.86 -18.51
N VAL A 254 0.26 16.86 -17.66
CA VAL A 254 -0.30 18.19 -17.80
C VAL A 254 0.78 19.24 -17.64
N ASP A 255 0.77 20.24 -18.53
CA ASP A 255 1.71 21.36 -18.44
C ASP A 255 1.44 22.20 -17.19
N GLY A 256 2.46 22.43 -16.40
CA GLY A 256 2.43 23.28 -15.22
C GLY A 256 3.17 24.60 -15.43
N VAL A 257 2.90 25.57 -14.55
CA VAL A 257 3.57 26.90 -14.61
C VAL A 257 5.06 26.82 -14.23
N ARG A 258 5.43 25.88 -13.35
CA ARG A 258 6.80 25.68 -12.85
C ARG A 258 7.38 24.30 -13.09
N ASP A 259 6.52 23.30 -13.21
CA ASP A 259 6.87 21.90 -13.42
C ASP A 259 5.68 21.16 -14.00
N ASP A 260 5.93 20.15 -14.86
CA ASP A 260 4.87 19.30 -15.38
C ASP A 260 4.16 18.58 -14.24
N GLY A 261 2.88 18.35 -14.39
CA GLY A 261 2.03 17.64 -13.42
C GLY A 261 1.50 16.33 -13.96
N LEU A 262 1.07 15.47 -13.07
CA LEU A 262 0.24 14.31 -13.40
C LEU A 262 -1.19 14.60 -12.95
N HIS A 263 -2.12 14.40 -13.87
CA HIS A 263 -3.55 14.45 -13.60
C HIS A 263 -4.09 13.02 -13.51
N PHE A 264 -4.75 12.73 -12.40
CA PHE A 264 -5.35 11.43 -12.10
C PHE A 264 -6.86 11.55 -12.18
N LEU A 265 -7.49 10.78 -13.07
CA LEU A 265 -8.92 10.78 -13.28
C LEU A 265 -9.47 9.35 -13.19
N ARG A 266 -10.60 9.17 -12.51
CA ARG A 266 -11.29 7.86 -12.47
C ARG A 266 -12.07 7.59 -13.75
N ASP A 267 -12.00 6.35 -14.27
CA ASP A 267 -12.64 5.99 -15.54
C ASP A 267 -14.16 6.21 -15.56
N HIS A 268 -14.86 5.99 -14.44
CA HIS A 268 -16.31 6.22 -14.39
C HIS A 268 -16.70 7.70 -14.57
N GLU A 269 -15.81 8.64 -14.24
CA GLU A 269 -16.01 10.07 -14.49
C GLU A 269 -15.85 10.40 -15.98
N LEU A 270 -14.97 9.69 -16.67
CA LEU A 270 -14.84 9.78 -18.15
C LEU A 270 -16.14 9.37 -18.86
N ILE A 271 -16.77 8.29 -18.42
CA ILE A 271 -18.04 7.81 -18.98
C ILE A 271 -19.15 8.86 -18.78
N HIS A 272 -19.23 9.48 -17.61
CA HIS A 272 -20.21 10.52 -17.33
C HIS A 272 -20.01 11.80 -18.18
N ILE A 273 -18.76 12.19 -18.40
CA ILE A 273 -18.41 13.37 -19.24
C ILE A 273 -18.76 13.10 -20.70
N THR A 274 -18.49 11.89 -21.18
CA THR A 274 -18.79 11.51 -22.58
C THR A 274 -20.28 11.28 -22.84
N SER A 275 -21.02 10.70 -21.88
CA SER A 275 -22.45 10.39 -22.06
C SER A 275 -23.36 11.62 -21.96
N LYS A 276 -22.99 12.66 -21.23
CA LYS A 276 -23.81 13.88 -21.04
C LYS A 276 -23.51 15.00 -22.05
N GLY A 277 -22.60 14.82 -22.99
CA GLY A 277 -22.30 15.82 -24.02
C GLY A 277 -21.88 17.21 -23.49
N ARG A 278 -21.69 17.40 -22.19
CA ARG A 278 -21.23 18.63 -21.59
C ARG A 278 -19.71 18.74 -21.71
N LYS A 279 -19.26 19.44 -22.76
CA LYS A 279 -17.89 19.98 -22.81
C LYS A 279 -17.71 20.92 -21.65
N SER A 280 -17.12 20.48 -20.52
CA SER A 280 -16.61 21.43 -19.53
C SER A 280 -15.49 22.23 -20.22
N LYS A 281 -15.45 23.54 -19.98
CA LYS A 281 -14.42 24.43 -20.57
C LYS A 281 -12.97 23.99 -20.22
N GLY A 282 -12.80 23.10 -19.25
CA GLY A 282 -11.53 22.45 -18.86
C GLY A 282 -11.12 21.30 -19.77
N ALA A 283 -12.06 20.46 -20.24
CA ALA A 283 -11.74 19.27 -21.05
C ALA A 283 -11.09 19.58 -22.40
N ASN A 284 -11.34 20.77 -22.97
CA ASN A 284 -10.72 21.19 -24.24
C ASN A 284 -9.25 21.66 -24.08
N LYS A 285 -8.83 22.06 -22.90
CA LYS A 285 -7.44 22.51 -22.65
C LYS A 285 -6.46 21.33 -22.67
N TRP A 286 -6.95 20.14 -22.34
CA TRP A 286 -6.13 18.93 -22.18
C TRP A 286 -5.93 18.11 -23.48
N ARG A 287 -6.80 18.29 -24.49
CA ARG A 287 -6.70 17.58 -25.78
C ARG A 287 -5.60 18.08 -26.73
N LYS A 288 -4.96 19.23 -26.42
CA LYS A 288 -3.94 19.86 -27.30
C LYS A 288 -2.50 19.44 -27.00
N VAL A 289 -2.25 18.63 -25.97
CA VAL A 289 -0.89 18.28 -25.53
C VAL A 289 -0.40 16.93 -26.08
N ILE A 290 -1.25 16.19 -26.81
CA ILE A 290 -0.82 14.96 -27.50
C ILE A 290 -0.85 15.22 -28.99
N LYS A 291 0.22 15.81 -29.52
CA LYS A 291 0.70 15.71 -30.89
C LYS A 291 2.20 15.61 -30.88
#